data_34488a448f8412c60ba7fdaef07163ab
#
_entry.id   34488a448f8412c60ba7fdaef07163ab
#
_cell.length_a   1.000
_cell.length_b   1.000
_cell.length_c   1.000
_cell.angle_alpha   90.00
_cell.angle_beta   90.00
_cell.angle_gamma   90.00
#
_symmetry.space_group_name_H-M   'P 1'
#
loop_
_entity.id
_entity.type
_entity.pdbx_description
1 polymer ?
#
loop_
_entity_poly.entity_id
_entity_poly.type
_entity_poly.pdbx_seq_one_letter_code
_entity_poly.pdbx_strand_id
1 'polypeptide(L)'
;MALLFAGAGIAIWQHWPQILLQSILWQKTLHREMTALLQQVAAHPHKAGLTLMGFSLLYGVLHALGPGHGKVVITTFLATHPTKVKTSLQLTLAASVVQGGVAILLVTLMLVVFGLSSRQLHLSSYWLEKGSYLLVAGLGLWLCWRAIRNIAQVLRPASAMKILRITPDHQHSENCGCGHQHVPDNQMLQKAVNGKTKAIVVLSMGLRPCSGAIMMLLFSKVIGVYGWGVLSALAMAVGTAMTVSAMALLVQLSRVLALKMSRGASSIGWQKVGWSGLSLVGGVMLVAVGMMLWLSAQPAMSGGIRPL
;
A
#
# COMPACT_ATOMS: atom_id res chain seq x y z
N MET A 1 12.46 -28.24 -1.75
CA MET A 1 12.08 -26.84 -1.87
C MET A 1 10.73 -26.53 -1.21
N ALA A 2 9.61 -27.19 -1.57
CA ALA A 2 8.30 -26.93 -0.94
C ALA A 2 8.28 -27.15 0.57
N LEU A 3 8.92 -28.20 1.08
CA LEU A 3 9.03 -28.48 2.52
C LEU A 3 9.85 -27.42 3.27
N LEU A 4 10.90 -26.88 2.67
CA LEU A 4 11.68 -25.79 3.25
C LEU A 4 10.87 -24.49 3.36
N PHE A 5 10.08 -24.16 2.33
CA PHE A 5 9.19 -23.00 2.37
C PHE A 5 8.05 -23.18 3.37
N ALA A 6 7.48 -24.38 3.47
CA ALA A 6 6.46 -24.70 4.46
C ALA A 6 7.04 -24.63 5.89
N GLY A 7 8.22 -25.19 6.14
CA GLY A 7 8.90 -25.12 7.43
C GLY A 7 9.25 -23.70 7.84
N ALA A 8 9.78 -22.89 6.92
CA ALA A 8 10.06 -21.47 7.16
C ALA A 8 8.77 -20.69 7.46
N GLY A 9 7.68 -20.96 6.75
CA GLY A 9 6.38 -20.34 7.00
C GLY A 9 5.82 -20.65 8.40
N ILE A 10 5.92 -21.91 8.82
CA ILE A 10 5.49 -22.37 10.16
C ILE A 10 6.37 -21.72 11.23
N ALA A 11 7.69 -21.67 11.05
CA ALA A 11 8.61 -21.05 12.00
C ALA A 11 8.32 -19.53 12.14
N ILE A 12 8.11 -18.82 11.04
CA ILE A 12 7.72 -17.41 11.05
C ILE A 12 6.39 -17.23 11.77
N TRP A 13 5.41 -18.08 11.53
CA TRP A 13 4.11 -18.02 12.19
C TRP A 13 4.21 -18.22 13.71
N GLN A 14 4.99 -19.18 14.16
CA GLN A 14 5.20 -19.46 15.59
C GLN A 14 5.91 -18.31 16.32
N HIS A 15 6.90 -17.67 15.67
CA HIS A 15 7.66 -16.55 16.23
C HIS A 15 7.09 -15.18 15.90
N TRP A 16 5.94 -15.12 15.22
CA TRP A 16 5.33 -13.86 14.76
C TRP A 16 5.13 -12.82 15.87
N PRO A 17 4.58 -13.17 17.06
CA PRO A 17 4.42 -12.21 18.15
C PRO A 17 5.76 -11.64 18.67
N GLN A 18 6.80 -12.47 18.72
CA GLN A 18 8.13 -12.06 19.15
C GLN A 18 8.78 -11.13 18.13
N ILE A 19 8.66 -11.45 16.84
CA ILE A 19 9.17 -10.60 15.74
C ILE A 19 8.49 -9.23 15.77
N LEU A 20 7.17 -9.19 15.99
CA LEU A 20 6.42 -7.94 16.10
C LEU A 20 6.87 -7.12 17.29
N LEU A 21 6.97 -7.73 18.47
CA LEU A 21 7.43 -7.05 19.69
C LEU A 21 8.82 -6.48 19.51
N GLN A 22 9.74 -7.26 18.96
CA GLN A 22 11.11 -6.84 18.72
C GLN A 22 11.17 -5.68 17.71
N SER A 23 10.38 -5.73 16.67
CA SER A 23 10.26 -4.63 15.69
C SER A 23 9.79 -3.32 16.34
N ILE A 24 8.81 -3.40 17.24
CA ILE A 24 8.32 -2.23 17.98
C ILE A 24 9.39 -1.68 18.92
N LEU A 25 10.11 -2.54 19.62
CA LEU A 25 11.19 -2.14 20.51
C LEU A 25 12.32 -1.44 19.74
N TRP A 26 12.75 -1.97 18.61
CA TRP A 26 13.74 -1.34 17.75
C TRP A 26 13.27 0.02 17.21
N GLN A 27 12.02 0.13 16.80
CA GLN A 27 11.47 1.42 16.37
C GLN A 27 11.48 2.45 17.50
N LYS A 28 11.13 2.05 18.74
CA LYS A 28 11.21 2.94 19.92
C LYS A 28 12.64 3.38 20.22
N THR A 29 13.59 2.44 20.15
CA THR A 29 15.02 2.75 20.36
C THR A 29 15.54 3.72 19.31
N LEU A 30 15.31 3.42 18.02
CA LEU A 30 15.71 4.31 16.94
C LEU A 30 15.09 5.71 17.08
N HIS A 31 13.83 5.78 17.49
CA HIS A 31 13.17 7.07 17.69
C HIS A 31 13.84 7.89 18.82
N ARG A 32 14.26 7.25 19.91
CA ARG A 32 15.01 7.91 20.99
C ARG A 32 16.37 8.41 20.50
N GLU A 33 17.11 7.57 19.77
CA GLU A 33 18.41 7.95 19.20
C GLU A 33 18.28 9.13 18.23
N MET A 34 17.28 9.11 17.34
CA MET A 34 17.02 10.22 16.45
C MET A 34 16.69 11.51 17.20
N THR A 35 15.94 11.44 18.30
CA THR A 35 15.63 12.60 19.14
C THR A 35 16.89 13.17 19.80
N ALA A 36 17.77 12.29 20.31
CA ALA A 36 19.06 12.68 20.89
C ALA A 36 20.00 13.30 19.84
N LEU A 37 20.06 12.70 18.64
CA LEU A 37 20.83 13.25 17.51
C LEU A 37 20.31 14.61 17.09
N LEU A 38 18.99 14.82 17.09
CA LEU A 38 18.39 16.10 16.71
C LEU A 38 18.83 17.23 17.66
N GLN A 39 19.00 16.94 18.97
CA GLN A 39 19.58 17.90 19.93
C GLN A 39 21.03 18.22 19.61
N GLN A 40 21.82 17.22 19.20
CA GLN A 40 23.22 17.42 18.82
C GLN A 40 23.38 18.18 17.50
N VAL A 41 22.40 18.10 16.60
CA VAL A 41 22.39 18.84 15.32
C VAL A 41 22.47 20.35 15.53
N ALA A 42 21.92 20.87 16.63
CA ALA A 42 22.00 22.30 16.96
C ALA A 42 23.45 22.75 17.20
N ALA A 43 24.29 21.88 17.79
CA ALA A 43 25.70 22.17 18.07
C ALA A 43 26.64 21.75 16.91
N HIS A 44 26.36 20.63 16.26
CA HIS A 44 27.21 20.02 15.23
C HIS A 44 26.39 19.60 14.00
N PRO A 45 25.92 20.55 13.16
CA PRO A 45 24.91 20.29 12.13
C PRO A 45 25.32 19.24 11.09
N HIS A 46 26.58 19.26 10.62
CA HIS A 46 26.98 18.35 9.55
C HIS A 46 27.12 16.89 10.01
N LYS A 47 27.87 16.64 11.09
CA LYS A 47 28.15 15.28 11.55
C LYS A 47 26.89 14.62 12.14
N ALA A 48 26.22 15.30 13.08
CA ALA A 48 25.02 14.78 13.70
C ALA A 48 23.85 14.71 12.70
N GLY A 49 23.76 15.67 11.77
CA GLY A 49 22.73 15.69 10.74
C GLY A 49 22.81 14.52 9.76
N LEU A 50 23.99 14.17 9.27
CA LEU A 50 24.18 12.99 8.42
C LEU A 50 23.86 11.70 9.15
N THR A 51 24.28 11.58 10.41
CA THR A 51 23.95 10.43 11.25
C THR A 51 22.42 10.34 11.46
N LEU A 52 21.75 11.46 11.74
CA LEU A 52 20.30 11.55 11.87
C LEU A 52 19.59 11.07 10.60
N MET A 53 20.06 11.46 9.41
CA MET A 53 19.49 11.00 8.15
C MET A 53 19.61 9.48 7.97
N GLY A 54 20.75 8.88 8.34
CA GLY A 54 20.95 7.44 8.32
C GLY A 54 19.98 6.70 9.24
N PHE A 55 19.84 7.16 10.49
CA PHE A 55 18.88 6.59 11.45
C PHE A 55 17.43 6.80 10.99
N SER A 56 17.10 7.93 10.39
CA SER A 56 15.78 8.20 9.85
C SER A 56 15.42 7.28 8.68
N LEU A 57 16.36 7.02 7.79
CA LEU A 57 16.20 6.05 6.70
C LEU A 57 15.98 4.64 7.25
N LEU A 58 16.80 4.21 8.22
CA LEU A 58 16.66 2.92 8.88
C LEU A 58 15.33 2.79 9.62
N TYR A 59 14.90 3.86 10.31
CA TYR A 59 13.57 3.91 10.92
C TYR A 59 12.46 3.74 9.88
N GLY A 60 12.56 4.41 8.73
CA GLY A 60 11.62 4.27 7.61
C GLY A 60 11.51 2.82 7.11
N VAL A 61 12.65 2.14 6.96
CA VAL A 61 12.71 0.71 6.59
C VAL A 61 12.02 -0.15 7.64
N LEU A 62 12.36 -0.03 8.91
CA LEU A 62 11.77 -0.82 10.00
C LEU A 62 10.30 -0.48 10.23
N HIS A 63 9.93 0.80 10.13
CA HIS A 63 8.53 1.22 10.19
C HIS A 63 7.70 0.58 9.09
N ALA A 64 8.27 0.45 7.89
CA ALA A 64 7.61 -0.23 6.79
C ALA A 64 7.61 -1.77 6.92
N LEU A 65 8.50 -2.39 7.67
CA LEU A 65 8.47 -3.83 7.99
C LEU A 65 7.49 -4.16 9.12
N GLY A 66 7.28 -3.24 10.06
CA GLY A 66 6.38 -3.42 11.19
C GLY A 66 4.91 -3.57 10.78
N PRO A 67 4.01 -3.95 11.69
CA PRO A 67 2.58 -4.05 11.42
C PRO A 67 2.02 -2.69 10.99
N GLY A 68 1.29 -2.67 9.89
CA GLY A 68 0.73 -1.41 9.38
C GLY A 68 -0.34 -1.63 8.32
N HIS A 69 -1.44 -0.91 8.46
CA HIS A 69 -2.65 -1.10 7.66
C HIS A 69 -2.49 -0.70 6.19
N GLY A 70 -1.68 0.31 5.90
CA GLY A 70 -1.40 0.75 4.52
C GLY A 70 -0.74 -0.35 3.66
N LYS A 71 0.05 -1.22 4.28
CA LYS A 71 0.71 -2.35 3.61
C LYS A 71 -0.29 -3.42 3.19
N VAL A 72 -1.30 -3.67 4.03
CA VAL A 72 -2.39 -4.60 3.70
C VAL A 72 -3.13 -4.12 2.46
N VAL A 73 -3.36 -2.81 2.34
CA VAL A 73 -4.04 -2.23 1.16
C VAL A 73 -3.25 -2.50 -0.11
N ILE A 74 -1.95 -2.16 -0.14
CA ILE A 74 -1.14 -2.31 -1.36
C ILE A 74 -0.90 -3.78 -1.71
N THR A 75 -0.60 -4.64 -0.72
CA THR A 75 -0.37 -6.07 -0.94
C THR A 75 -1.64 -6.76 -1.43
N THR A 76 -2.80 -6.47 -0.83
CA THR A 76 -4.09 -7.01 -1.27
C THR A 76 -4.45 -6.51 -2.67
N PHE A 77 -4.27 -5.22 -2.94
CA PHE A 77 -4.53 -4.65 -4.26
C PHE A 77 -3.64 -5.29 -5.33
N LEU A 78 -2.33 -5.42 -5.08
CA LEU A 78 -1.38 -6.00 -6.03
C LEU A 78 -1.57 -7.51 -6.21
N ALA A 79 -1.95 -8.23 -5.15
CA ALA A 79 -2.25 -9.66 -5.21
C ALA A 79 -3.51 -9.93 -6.04
N THR A 80 -4.53 -9.09 -5.94
CA THR A 80 -5.84 -9.29 -6.57
C THR A 80 -5.98 -8.66 -7.95
N HIS A 81 -5.13 -7.66 -8.29
CA HIS A 81 -5.20 -6.96 -9.58
C HIS A 81 -3.98 -7.24 -10.44
N PRO A 82 -4.19 -7.59 -11.73
CA PRO A 82 -3.08 -7.73 -12.68
C PRO A 82 -2.47 -6.36 -12.98
N THR A 83 -1.31 -6.09 -12.38
CA THR A 83 -0.54 -4.87 -12.63
C THR A 83 0.85 -5.23 -13.16
N LYS A 84 1.43 -4.36 -13.99
CA LYS A 84 2.84 -4.50 -14.39
C LYS A 84 3.74 -4.12 -13.21
N VAL A 85 4.90 -4.73 -13.10
CA VAL A 85 5.91 -4.43 -12.08
C VAL A 85 6.19 -2.91 -12.01
N LYS A 86 6.39 -2.27 -13.17
CA LYS A 86 6.59 -0.82 -13.27
C LYS A 86 5.45 -0.03 -12.61
N THR A 87 4.20 -0.41 -12.86
CA THR A 87 3.03 0.25 -12.26
C THR A 87 2.99 0.05 -10.75
N SER A 88 3.31 -1.15 -10.26
CA SER A 88 3.38 -1.45 -8.83
C SER A 88 4.42 -0.58 -8.13
N LEU A 89 5.62 -0.47 -8.69
CA LEU A 89 6.68 0.39 -8.17
C LEU A 89 6.28 1.87 -8.20
N GLN A 90 5.65 2.33 -9.27
CA GLN A 90 5.15 3.72 -9.34
C GLN A 90 4.10 4.01 -8.26
N LEU A 91 3.19 3.07 -7.99
CA LEU A 91 2.16 3.25 -6.96
C LEU A 91 2.79 3.31 -5.56
N THR A 92 3.75 2.41 -5.26
CA THR A 92 4.41 2.37 -3.95
C THR A 92 5.28 3.60 -3.71
N LEU A 93 6.06 4.01 -4.70
CA LEU A 93 6.87 5.24 -4.64
C LEU A 93 5.98 6.47 -4.47
N ALA A 94 4.94 6.61 -5.30
CA ALA A 94 4.00 7.73 -5.20
C ALA A 94 3.32 7.78 -3.83
N ALA A 95 2.86 6.64 -3.29
CA ALA A 95 2.24 6.59 -1.97
C ALA A 95 3.20 7.02 -0.85
N SER A 96 4.47 6.59 -0.90
CA SER A 96 5.48 6.97 0.10
C SER A 96 5.86 8.46 0.01
N VAL A 97 5.96 9.01 -1.19
CA VAL A 97 6.20 10.45 -1.41
C VAL A 97 5.02 11.27 -0.89
N VAL A 98 3.79 10.87 -1.20
CA VAL A 98 2.58 11.54 -0.69
C VAL A 98 2.53 11.47 0.83
N GLN A 99 2.85 10.31 1.43
CA GLN A 99 2.89 10.12 2.89
C GLN A 99 3.89 11.06 3.58
N GLY A 100 5.12 11.16 3.06
CA GLY A 100 6.13 12.09 3.56
C GLY A 100 5.73 13.54 3.36
N GLY A 101 5.22 13.87 2.17
CA GLY A 101 4.74 15.21 1.83
C GLY A 101 3.57 15.67 2.70
N VAL A 102 2.61 14.79 2.97
CA VAL A 102 1.47 15.08 3.88
C VAL A 102 1.95 15.35 5.30
N ALA A 103 2.92 14.58 5.81
CA ALA A 103 3.48 14.82 7.14
C ALA A 103 4.14 16.20 7.24
N ILE A 104 5.00 16.53 6.27
CA ILE A 104 5.70 17.83 6.21
C ILE A 104 4.70 18.97 6.06
N LEU A 105 3.78 18.87 5.10
CA LEU A 105 2.78 19.89 4.81
C LEU A 105 1.88 20.13 6.02
N LEU A 106 1.40 19.07 6.68
CA LEU A 106 0.54 19.13 7.85
C LEU A 106 1.24 19.89 9.00
N VAL A 107 2.48 19.47 9.34
CA VAL A 107 3.23 20.09 10.44
C VAL A 107 3.59 21.53 10.09
N THR A 108 4.04 21.79 8.86
CA THR A 108 4.40 23.14 8.41
C THR A 108 3.21 24.08 8.48
N LEU A 109 2.06 23.71 7.89
CA LEU A 109 0.88 24.55 7.91
C LEU A 109 0.36 24.78 9.33
N MET A 110 0.22 23.71 10.12
CA MET A 110 -0.38 23.81 11.44
C MET A 110 0.52 24.55 12.44
N LEU A 111 1.81 24.26 12.48
CA LEU A 111 2.69 24.80 13.51
C LEU A 111 3.49 26.02 13.06
N VAL A 112 3.91 26.08 11.78
CA VAL A 112 4.78 27.16 11.30
C VAL A 112 3.96 28.32 10.75
N VAL A 113 2.94 28.04 9.90
CA VAL A 113 2.13 29.07 9.26
C VAL A 113 1.03 29.58 10.20
N PHE A 114 0.24 28.66 10.78
CA PHE A 114 -0.92 29.04 11.60
C PHE A 114 -0.60 29.17 13.09
N GLY A 115 0.57 28.76 13.56
CA GLY A 115 0.94 28.80 14.98
C GLY A 115 0.05 27.95 15.89
N LEU A 116 -0.64 26.94 15.34
CA LEU A 116 -1.59 26.12 16.07
C LEU A 116 -0.89 25.18 17.07
N SER A 117 -1.65 24.74 18.07
CA SER A 117 -1.13 23.84 19.10
C SER A 117 -0.90 22.41 18.58
N SER A 118 -0.02 21.67 19.26
CA SER A 118 0.19 20.23 18.99
C SER A 118 -1.11 19.42 19.08
N ARG A 119 -2.06 19.84 19.91
CA ARG A 119 -3.38 19.22 20.03
C ARG A 119 -4.17 19.30 18.72
N GLN A 120 -4.17 20.48 18.08
CA GLN A 120 -4.85 20.67 16.79
C GLN A 120 -4.18 19.89 15.66
N LEU A 121 -2.85 19.77 15.69
CA LEU A 121 -2.11 18.91 14.79
C LEU A 121 -2.54 17.44 14.90
N HIS A 122 -2.63 16.92 16.14
CA HIS A 122 -3.08 15.53 16.35
C HIS A 122 -4.53 15.33 15.91
N LEU A 123 -5.40 16.30 16.12
CA LEU A 123 -6.78 16.24 15.67
C LEU A 123 -6.87 16.22 14.14
N SER A 124 -6.09 17.05 13.46
CA SER A 124 -6.02 17.07 11.99
C SER A 124 -5.47 15.76 11.43
N SER A 125 -4.43 15.21 12.04
CA SER A 125 -3.89 13.87 11.67
C SER A 125 -4.96 12.78 11.82
N TYR A 126 -5.75 12.83 12.89
CA TYR A 126 -6.85 11.89 13.14
C TYR A 126 -7.91 11.93 12.03
N TRP A 127 -8.31 13.12 11.58
CA TRP A 127 -9.28 13.25 10.49
C TRP A 127 -8.73 12.78 9.15
N LEU A 128 -7.44 13.03 8.87
CA LEU A 128 -6.77 12.49 7.69
C LEU A 128 -6.72 10.95 7.71
N GLU A 129 -6.39 10.37 8.88
CA GLU A 129 -6.42 8.92 9.05
C GLU A 129 -7.81 8.35 8.80
N LYS A 130 -8.85 8.92 9.40
CA LYS A 130 -10.24 8.50 9.17
C LYS A 130 -10.64 8.61 7.71
N GLY A 131 -10.30 9.71 7.04
CA GLY A 131 -10.52 9.87 5.60
C GLY A 131 -9.86 8.76 4.78
N SER A 132 -8.63 8.38 5.13
CA SER A 132 -7.93 7.29 4.47
C SER A 132 -8.62 5.92 4.64
N TYR A 133 -9.20 5.64 5.80
CA TYR A 133 -9.94 4.40 6.05
C TYR A 133 -11.22 4.30 5.22
N LEU A 134 -11.92 5.42 5.04
CA LEU A 134 -13.07 5.48 4.11
C LEU A 134 -12.67 5.21 2.67
N LEU A 135 -11.52 5.75 2.23
CA LEU A 135 -10.99 5.46 0.89
C LEU A 135 -10.65 3.98 0.73
N VAL A 136 -10.08 3.34 1.76
CA VAL A 136 -9.79 1.89 1.75
C VAL A 136 -11.09 1.09 1.66
N ALA A 137 -12.09 1.40 2.49
CA ALA A 137 -13.39 0.72 2.45
C ALA A 137 -14.08 0.93 1.10
N GLY A 138 -14.08 2.16 0.57
CA GLY A 138 -14.64 2.48 -0.74
C GLY A 138 -13.95 1.74 -1.88
N LEU A 139 -12.61 1.64 -1.85
CA LEU A 139 -11.84 0.83 -2.79
C LEU A 139 -12.25 -0.64 -2.71
N GLY A 140 -12.37 -1.19 -1.50
CA GLY A 140 -12.82 -2.56 -1.27
C GLY A 140 -14.22 -2.83 -1.83
N LEU A 141 -15.18 -1.94 -1.59
CA LEU A 141 -16.54 -2.02 -2.15
C LEU A 141 -16.52 -1.99 -3.68
N TRP A 142 -15.75 -1.09 -4.26
CA TRP A 142 -15.60 -1.00 -5.72
C TRP A 142 -15.01 -2.30 -6.31
N LEU A 143 -14.02 -2.91 -5.63
CA LEU A 143 -13.45 -4.19 -6.04
C LEU A 143 -14.46 -5.33 -5.96
N CYS A 144 -15.24 -5.40 -4.88
CA CYS A 144 -16.31 -6.39 -4.73
C CYS A 144 -17.34 -6.26 -5.85
N TRP A 145 -17.82 -5.05 -6.11
CA TRP A 145 -18.79 -4.80 -7.17
C TRP A 145 -18.26 -5.20 -8.56
N ARG A 146 -17.00 -4.85 -8.86
CA ARG A 146 -16.34 -5.25 -10.11
C ARG A 146 -16.20 -6.77 -10.22
N ALA A 147 -15.79 -7.44 -9.13
CA ALA A 147 -15.63 -8.89 -9.10
C ALA A 147 -16.98 -9.60 -9.33
N ILE A 148 -18.04 -9.16 -8.66
CA ILE A 148 -19.39 -9.71 -8.84
C ILE A 148 -19.86 -9.52 -10.28
N ARG A 149 -19.68 -8.34 -10.88
CA ARG A 149 -20.03 -8.12 -12.29
C ARG A 149 -19.27 -9.05 -13.22
N ASN A 150 -17.98 -9.27 -13.01
CA ASN A 150 -17.17 -10.16 -13.82
C ASN A 150 -17.64 -11.61 -13.70
N ILE A 151 -17.95 -12.09 -12.48
CA ILE A 151 -18.48 -13.42 -12.23
C ILE A 151 -19.84 -13.57 -12.92
N ALA A 152 -20.73 -12.61 -12.73
CA ALA A 152 -22.06 -12.63 -13.37
C ALA A 152 -21.99 -12.65 -14.89
N GLN A 153 -21.02 -11.97 -15.50
CA GLN A 153 -20.80 -12.02 -16.95
C GLN A 153 -20.32 -13.38 -17.45
N VAL A 154 -19.47 -14.06 -16.67
CA VAL A 154 -18.99 -15.42 -17.01
C VAL A 154 -20.09 -16.46 -16.83
N LEU A 155 -20.94 -16.29 -15.81
CA LEU A 155 -22.04 -17.23 -15.49
C LEU A 155 -23.31 -17.00 -16.35
N ARG A 156 -23.43 -15.85 -17.02
CA ARG A 156 -24.53 -15.66 -17.97
C ARG A 156 -24.39 -16.66 -19.12
N PRO A 157 -25.39 -17.52 -19.37
CA PRO A 157 -25.35 -18.39 -20.52
C PRO A 157 -25.18 -17.48 -21.75
N ALA A 158 -24.23 -17.83 -22.63
CA ALA A 158 -24.10 -17.15 -23.90
C ALA A 158 -25.49 -17.18 -24.55
N SER A 159 -26.15 -16.04 -24.59
CA SER A 159 -27.42 -15.91 -25.33
C SER A 159 -27.16 -16.48 -26.70
N ALA A 160 -27.90 -17.55 -27.06
CA ALA A 160 -27.74 -18.27 -28.31
C ALA A 160 -27.55 -17.25 -29.41
N MET A 161 -26.34 -17.17 -29.93
CA MET A 161 -26.05 -16.36 -31.10
C MET A 161 -27.01 -16.86 -32.15
N LYS A 162 -28.02 -16.04 -32.52
CA LYS A 162 -28.85 -16.33 -33.66
C LYS A 162 -27.90 -16.51 -34.82
N ILE A 163 -27.68 -17.77 -35.21
CA ILE A 163 -26.95 -18.11 -36.42
C ILE A 163 -27.82 -17.63 -37.55
N LEU A 164 -27.67 -16.34 -37.91
CA LEU A 164 -28.26 -15.80 -39.13
C LEU A 164 -27.32 -16.18 -40.26
N ARG A 165 -27.72 -17.26 -40.98
CA ARG A 165 -27.17 -17.76 -42.24
C ARG A 165 -25.67 -18.02 -42.27
N ILE A 166 -25.35 -19.29 -42.26
CA ILE A 166 -24.09 -19.80 -42.82
C ILE A 166 -24.23 -19.61 -44.35
N THR A 167 -23.59 -18.61 -44.92
CA THR A 167 -23.25 -18.62 -46.35
C THR A 167 -21.96 -19.45 -46.44
N PRO A 168 -21.98 -20.57 -47.20
CA PRO A 168 -20.77 -21.34 -47.46
C PRO A 168 -20.02 -20.59 -48.56
N ASP A 169 -18.98 -19.93 -48.24
CA ASP A 169 -17.85 -19.54 -49.08
C ASP A 169 -17.14 -18.29 -48.52
N HIS A 170 -16.27 -18.48 -47.55
CA HIS A 170 -15.21 -17.54 -47.27
C HIS A 170 -13.92 -18.28 -47.05
N GLN A 171 -13.06 -18.24 -48.07
CA GLN A 171 -11.65 -18.60 -47.95
C GLN A 171 -10.97 -17.67 -46.94
N HIS A 172 -10.45 -18.21 -45.86
CA HIS A 172 -9.69 -17.49 -44.87
C HIS A 172 -8.34 -17.07 -45.44
N SER A 173 -8.21 -15.84 -45.86
CA SER A 173 -6.92 -15.19 -46.10
C SER A 173 -6.30 -14.82 -44.74
N GLU A 174 -4.99 -14.83 -44.63
CA GLU A 174 -4.21 -14.56 -43.41
C GLU A 174 -4.45 -13.17 -42.78
N ASN A 175 -5.29 -12.34 -43.34
CA ASN A 175 -5.64 -11.00 -42.91
C ASN A 175 -7.14 -10.81 -42.61
N CYS A 176 -7.82 -11.87 -42.16
CA CYS A 176 -9.24 -11.80 -41.82
C CYS A 176 -9.42 -10.95 -40.54
N GLY A 177 -9.93 -9.73 -40.66
CA GLY A 177 -10.25 -8.78 -39.62
C GLY A 177 -11.42 -9.16 -38.70
N CYS A 178 -11.69 -10.44 -38.47
CA CYS A 178 -12.63 -10.93 -37.49
C CYS A 178 -12.05 -10.70 -36.11
N GLY A 179 -12.46 -9.63 -35.44
CA GLY A 179 -11.95 -9.10 -34.16
C GLY A 179 -12.05 -10.02 -32.95
N HIS A 180 -11.64 -11.28 -33.08
CA HIS A 180 -11.51 -12.21 -31.96
C HIS A 180 -10.08 -12.14 -31.43
N GLN A 181 -9.81 -11.21 -30.51
CA GLN A 181 -8.56 -11.20 -29.77
C GLN A 181 -8.53 -12.41 -28.83
N HIS A 182 -7.78 -13.45 -29.22
CA HIS A 182 -7.62 -14.68 -28.46
C HIS A 182 -6.64 -14.56 -27.28
N VAL A 183 -5.91 -13.46 -27.16
CA VAL A 183 -5.00 -13.17 -26.05
C VAL A 183 -5.27 -11.76 -25.55
N PRO A 184 -5.45 -11.53 -24.23
CA PRO A 184 -5.58 -10.18 -23.69
C PRO A 184 -4.29 -9.41 -23.99
N ASP A 185 -4.38 -8.43 -24.89
CA ASP A 185 -3.24 -7.59 -25.23
C ASP A 185 -2.76 -6.82 -23.99
N ASN A 186 -1.45 -6.59 -23.92
CA ASN A 186 -0.81 -5.79 -22.89
C ASN A 186 -1.45 -4.40 -22.70
N GLN A 187 -2.14 -3.87 -23.71
CA GLN A 187 -2.88 -2.61 -23.63
C GLN A 187 -4.20 -2.75 -22.83
N MET A 188 -4.88 -3.90 -22.89
CA MET A 188 -6.07 -4.16 -22.06
C MET A 188 -5.70 -4.27 -20.57
N LEU A 189 -4.55 -4.84 -20.26
CA LEU A 189 -4.02 -4.89 -18.88
C LEU A 189 -3.66 -3.50 -18.34
N GLN A 190 -3.25 -2.58 -19.20
CA GLN A 190 -3.00 -1.17 -18.81
C GLN A 190 -4.30 -0.39 -18.58
N LYS A 191 -5.36 -0.66 -19.37
CA LYS A 191 -6.70 -0.06 -19.18
C LYS A 191 -7.41 -0.60 -17.93
N ALA A 192 -7.00 -1.75 -17.40
CA ALA A 192 -7.64 -2.37 -16.22
C ALA A 192 -7.45 -1.56 -14.93
N VAL A 193 -6.38 -0.76 -14.81
CA VAL A 193 -6.15 0.15 -13.68
C VAL A 193 -6.25 1.60 -14.18
N ASN A 194 -7.45 2.13 -14.17
CA ASN A 194 -7.73 3.51 -14.57
C ASN A 194 -6.96 4.50 -13.67
N GLY A 195 -6.59 5.66 -14.18
CA GLY A 195 -5.88 6.72 -13.44
C GLY A 195 -6.57 7.08 -12.11
N LYS A 196 -7.90 7.11 -12.10
CA LYS A 196 -8.71 7.33 -10.88
C LYS A 196 -8.44 6.27 -9.80
N THR A 197 -8.38 4.98 -10.17
CA THR A 197 -8.07 3.89 -9.22
C THR A 197 -6.66 4.01 -8.67
N LYS A 198 -5.67 4.36 -9.51
CA LYS A 198 -4.30 4.61 -9.07
C LYS A 198 -4.25 5.74 -8.05
N ALA A 199 -4.94 6.85 -8.32
CA ALA A 199 -5.01 7.99 -7.41
C ALA A 199 -5.66 7.60 -6.07
N ILE A 200 -6.78 6.86 -6.07
CA ILE A 200 -7.44 6.39 -4.85
C ILE A 200 -6.50 5.50 -4.02
N VAL A 201 -5.79 4.56 -4.65
CA VAL A 201 -4.82 3.69 -3.96
C VAL A 201 -3.68 4.52 -3.35
N VAL A 202 -3.11 5.45 -4.10
CA VAL A 202 -2.03 6.32 -3.61
C VAL A 202 -2.51 7.20 -2.47
N LEU A 203 -3.69 7.81 -2.59
CA LEU A 203 -4.26 8.68 -1.56
C LEU A 203 -4.65 7.89 -0.30
N SER A 204 -5.26 6.70 -0.44
CA SER A 204 -5.64 5.88 0.71
C SER A 204 -4.45 5.44 1.58
N MET A 205 -3.26 5.37 1.00
CA MET A 205 -2.02 5.07 1.71
C MET A 205 -1.28 6.33 2.15
N GLY A 206 -1.21 7.33 1.27
CA GLY A 206 -0.39 8.52 1.43
C GLY A 206 -1.00 9.59 2.34
N LEU A 207 -2.33 9.66 2.46
CA LEU A 207 -3.00 10.62 3.35
C LEU A 207 -2.77 10.33 4.85
N ARG A 208 -2.23 9.18 5.17
CA ARG A 208 -1.89 8.83 6.54
C ARG A 208 -0.45 9.22 6.84
N PRO A 209 -0.19 10.35 7.52
CA PRO A 209 1.16 10.77 7.83
C PRO A 209 1.85 9.77 8.78
N CYS A 210 3.15 9.56 8.59
CA CYS A 210 3.95 8.74 9.48
C CYS A 210 4.07 9.42 10.85
N SER A 211 3.68 8.72 11.92
CA SER A 211 3.76 9.25 13.28
C SER A 211 5.20 9.61 13.68
N GLY A 212 6.20 8.82 13.26
CA GLY A 212 7.61 9.12 13.48
C GLY A 212 8.04 10.42 12.80
N ALA A 213 7.61 10.66 11.55
CA ALA A 213 7.90 11.90 10.84
C ALA A 213 7.25 13.12 11.51
N ILE A 214 5.98 13.01 11.95
CA ILE A 214 5.32 14.09 12.70
C ILE A 214 6.11 14.42 13.97
N MET A 215 6.49 13.41 14.76
CA MET A 215 7.22 13.61 15.99
C MET A 215 8.59 14.27 15.74
N MET A 216 9.33 13.83 14.72
CA MET A 216 10.62 14.43 14.36
C MET A 216 10.46 15.88 13.90
N LEU A 217 9.44 16.20 13.12
CA LEU A 217 9.13 17.57 12.70
C LEU A 217 8.72 18.45 13.89
N LEU A 218 7.94 17.91 14.83
CA LEU A 218 7.57 18.61 16.07
C LEU A 218 8.81 18.96 16.91
N PHE A 219 9.65 17.96 17.21
CA PHE A 219 10.85 18.18 18.00
C PHE A 219 11.84 19.12 17.31
N SER A 220 12.05 18.99 16.01
CA SER A 220 12.93 19.87 15.25
C SER A 220 12.45 21.33 15.25
N LYS A 221 11.13 21.56 15.26
CA LYS A 221 10.55 22.90 15.40
C LYS A 221 10.83 23.48 16.78
N VAL A 222 10.65 22.69 17.85
CA VAL A 222 10.87 23.14 19.23
C VAL A 222 12.35 23.46 19.47
N ILE A 223 13.28 22.66 18.92
CA ILE A 223 14.74 22.86 19.06
C ILE A 223 15.26 23.97 18.13
N GLY A 224 14.47 24.41 17.14
CA GLY A 224 14.89 25.46 16.20
C GLY A 224 15.66 24.97 14.98
N VAL A 225 15.72 23.65 14.73
CA VAL A 225 16.44 23.01 13.61
C VAL A 225 15.48 22.38 12.60
N TYR A 226 14.39 23.06 12.28
CA TYR A 226 13.27 22.54 11.49
C TYR A 226 13.68 21.96 10.13
N GLY A 227 14.67 22.54 9.45
CA GLY A 227 15.18 22.05 8.17
C GLY A 227 15.72 20.62 8.27
N TRP A 228 16.41 20.27 9.35
CA TRP A 228 16.88 18.91 9.61
C TRP A 228 15.73 17.94 9.91
N GLY A 229 14.67 18.42 10.55
CA GLY A 229 13.43 17.64 10.72
C GLY A 229 12.78 17.28 9.38
N VAL A 230 12.73 18.24 8.43
CA VAL A 230 12.22 17.99 7.08
C VAL A 230 13.08 16.97 6.33
N LEU A 231 14.41 17.12 6.37
CA LEU A 231 15.34 16.16 5.76
C LEU A 231 15.20 14.76 6.37
N SER A 232 15.04 14.68 7.70
CA SER A 232 14.77 13.42 8.42
C SER A 232 13.45 12.77 7.94
N ALA A 233 12.36 13.53 7.80
CA ALA A 233 11.09 13.04 7.31
C ALA A 233 11.18 12.53 5.86
N LEU A 234 11.94 13.21 5.00
CA LEU A 234 12.22 12.76 3.64
C LEU A 234 13.05 11.47 3.61
N ALA A 235 14.09 11.36 4.44
CA ALA A 235 14.88 10.14 4.57
C ALA A 235 14.00 8.95 5.03
N MET A 236 13.09 9.17 5.99
CA MET A 236 12.10 8.16 6.40
C MET A 236 11.19 7.76 5.23
N ALA A 237 10.71 8.72 4.43
CA ALA A 237 9.88 8.44 3.27
C ALA A 237 10.61 7.59 2.23
N VAL A 238 11.91 7.83 2.01
CA VAL A 238 12.76 6.99 1.15
C VAL A 238 12.87 5.57 1.72
N GLY A 239 13.15 5.41 3.02
CA GLY A 239 13.23 4.10 3.67
C GLY A 239 11.93 3.31 3.56
N THR A 240 10.76 3.97 3.79
CA THR A 240 9.45 3.34 3.60
C THR A 240 9.20 2.97 2.14
N ALA A 241 9.57 3.83 1.19
CA ALA A 241 9.44 3.56 -0.24
C ALA A 241 10.22 2.32 -0.68
N MET A 242 11.46 2.17 -0.22
CA MET A 242 12.31 1.01 -0.52
C MET A 242 11.65 -0.30 -0.04
N THR A 243 11.21 -0.32 1.21
CA THR A 243 10.62 -1.52 1.80
C THR A 243 9.27 -1.89 1.18
N VAL A 244 8.38 -0.92 0.99
CA VAL A 244 7.06 -1.18 0.39
C VAL A 244 7.21 -1.59 -1.08
N SER A 245 8.20 -1.05 -1.79
CA SER A 245 8.53 -1.47 -3.15
C SER A 245 9.07 -2.89 -3.20
N ALA A 246 9.94 -3.28 -2.26
CA ALA A 246 10.43 -4.66 -2.14
C ALA A 246 9.27 -5.64 -1.86
N MET A 247 8.36 -5.29 -0.95
CA MET A 247 7.14 -6.08 -0.70
C MET A 247 6.27 -6.22 -1.96
N ALA A 248 6.09 -5.13 -2.71
CA ALA A 248 5.34 -5.15 -3.96
C ALA A 248 5.97 -6.09 -5.01
N LEU A 249 7.30 -6.10 -5.11
CA LEU A 249 8.04 -7.01 -5.98
C LEU A 249 7.86 -8.47 -5.55
N LEU A 250 7.93 -8.76 -4.24
CA LEU A 250 7.69 -10.11 -3.71
C LEU A 250 6.28 -10.61 -4.04
N VAL A 251 5.27 -9.77 -3.88
CA VAL A 251 3.87 -10.12 -4.24
C VAL A 251 3.75 -10.40 -5.74
N GLN A 252 4.38 -9.59 -6.59
CA GLN A 252 4.35 -9.79 -8.04
C GLN A 252 5.08 -11.08 -8.44
N LEU A 253 6.24 -11.36 -7.84
CA LEU A 253 7.00 -12.59 -8.10
C LEU A 253 6.21 -13.83 -7.69
N SER A 254 5.63 -13.83 -6.49
CA SER A 254 4.77 -14.92 -5.99
C SER A 254 3.60 -15.19 -6.92
N ARG A 255 2.98 -14.13 -7.44
CA ARG A 255 1.89 -14.22 -8.40
C ARG A 255 2.33 -14.84 -9.74
N VAL A 256 3.48 -14.41 -10.29
CA VAL A 256 4.01 -14.98 -11.54
C VAL A 256 4.33 -16.45 -11.35
N LEU A 257 4.88 -16.84 -10.20
CA LEU A 257 5.18 -18.22 -9.86
C LEU A 257 3.90 -19.07 -9.76
N ALA A 258 2.89 -18.57 -9.06
CA ALA A 258 1.58 -19.24 -8.94
C ALA A 258 0.92 -19.45 -10.31
N LEU A 259 1.00 -18.45 -11.21
CA LEU A 259 0.48 -18.57 -12.57
C LEU A 259 1.25 -19.62 -13.41
N LYS A 260 2.57 -19.70 -13.26
CA LYS A 260 3.38 -20.73 -13.95
C LYS A 260 3.02 -22.12 -13.48
N MET A 261 2.78 -22.32 -12.19
CA MET A 261 2.38 -23.61 -11.63
C MET A 261 0.96 -24.02 -12.03
N SER A 262 0.07 -23.06 -12.27
CA SER A 262 -1.34 -23.30 -12.64
C SER A 262 -1.57 -23.56 -14.14
N ARG A 263 -0.58 -23.38 -15.00
CA ARG A 263 -0.74 -23.47 -16.49
C ARG A 263 -1.10 -24.85 -17.03
N GLY A 264 -1.15 -25.88 -16.20
CA GLY A 264 -1.46 -27.26 -16.61
C GLY A 264 -2.87 -27.77 -16.27
N ALA A 265 -3.71 -27.03 -15.55
CA ALA A 265 -4.81 -27.67 -14.80
C ALA A 265 -6.24 -27.22 -15.12
N SER A 266 -6.51 -26.16 -15.88
CA SER A 266 -7.91 -25.71 -16.03
C SER A 266 -8.23 -24.95 -17.31
N SER A 267 -9.51 -25.05 -17.75
CA SER A 267 -10.06 -24.28 -18.85
C SER A 267 -10.01 -22.76 -18.57
N ILE A 268 -9.87 -21.95 -19.62
CA ILE A 268 -9.77 -20.49 -19.57
C ILE A 268 -10.93 -19.84 -18.77
N GLY A 269 -12.12 -20.45 -18.77
CA GLY A 269 -13.29 -19.96 -18.02
C GLY A 269 -13.11 -20.05 -16.51
N TRP A 270 -12.66 -21.18 -16.00
CA TRP A 270 -12.42 -21.39 -14.56
C TRP A 270 -11.30 -20.53 -14.00
N GLN A 271 -10.26 -20.24 -14.80
CA GLN A 271 -9.22 -19.30 -14.40
C GLN A 271 -9.78 -17.87 -14.19
N LYS A 272 -10.66 -17.39 -15.08
CA LYS A 272 -11.30 -16.08 -14.94
C LYS A 272 -12.18 -16.02 -13.68
N VAL A 273 -12.93 -17.08 -13.39
CA VAL A 273 -13.76 -17.18 -12.17
C VAL A 273 -12.85 -17.19 -10.93
N GLY A 274 -11.76 -17.95 -10.92
CA GLY A 274 -10.81 -18.01 -9.82
C GLY A 274 -10.18 -16.64 -9.52
N TRP A 275 -9.75 -15.90 -10.53
CA TRP A 275 -9.20 -14.54 -10.35
C TRP A 275 -10.25 -13.54 -9.87
N SER A 276 -11.48 -13.64 -10.35
CA SER A 276 -12.57 -12.79 -9.88
C SER A 276 -12.97 -13.14 -8.44
N GLY A 277 -12.94 -14.42 -8.07
CA GLY A 277 -13.12 -14.88 -6.70
C GLY A 277 -12.04 -14.33 -5.76
N LEU A 278 -10.76 -14.41 -6.16
CA LEU A 278 -9.65 -13.84 -5.38
C LEU A 278 -9.81 -12.32 -5.22
N SER A 279 -10.23 -11.61 -6.28
CA SER A 279 -10.51 -10.16 -6.20
C SER A 279 -11.69 -9.85 -5.28
N LEU A 280 -12.70 -10.69 -5.23
CA LEU A 280 -13.83 -10.55 -4.31
C LEU A 280 -13.38 -10.71 -2.85
N VAL A 281 -12.62 -11.77 -2.56
CA VAL A 281 -12.05 -11.98 -1.20
C VAL A 281 -11.18 -10.79 -0.80
N GLY A 282 -10.30 -10.32 -1.67
CA GLY A 282 -9.47 -9.14 -1.40
C GLY A 282 -10.29 -7.88 -1.18
N GLY A 283 -11.36 -7.68 -1.95
CA GLY A 283 -12.30 -6.56 -1.76
C GLY A 283 -13.00 -6.61 -0.41
N VAL A 284 -13.52 -7.78 -0.01
CA VAL A 284 -14.15 -7.99 1.29
C VAL A 284 -13.16 -7.75 2.43
N MET A 285 -11.92 -8.25 2.32
CA MET A 285 -10.87 -7.98 3.31
C MET A 285 -10.59 -6.47 3.45
N LEU A 286 -10.51 -5.73 2.34
CA LEU A 286 -10.28 -4.29 2.41
C LEU A 286 -11.44 -3.54 3.05
N VAL A 287 -12.69 -3.92 2.78
CA VAL A 287 -13.87 -3.36 3.46
C VAL A 287 -13.81 -3.64 4.96
N ALA A 288 -13.56 -4.90 5.34
CA ALA A 288 -13.49 -5.30 6.74
C ALA A 288 -12.37 -4.55 7.48
N VAL A 289 -11.17 -4.48 6.90
CA VAL A 289 -10.04 -3.74 7.48
C VAL A 289 -10.34 -2.25 7.56
N GLY A 290 -10.86 -1.62 6.50
CA GLY A 290 -11.22 -0.20 6.49
C GLY A 290 -12.27 0.13 7.55
N MET A 291 -13.29 -0.71 7.70
CA MET A 291 -14.34 -0.55 8.70
C MET A 291 -13.83 -0.77 10.13
N MET A 292 -13.04 -1.82 10.35
CA MET A 292 -12.43 -2.10 11.66
C MET A 292 -11.57 -0.93 12.11
N LEU A 293 -10.77 -0.37 11.21
CA LEU A 293 -9.91 0.78 11.49
C LEU A 293 -10.71 2.06 11.76
N TRP A 294 -11.77 2.29 10.99
CA TRP A 294 -12.67 3.41 11.22
C TRP A 294 -13.31 3.35 12.61
N LEU A 295 -13.76 2.18 13.05
CA LEU A 295 -14.39 1.98 14.35
C LEU A 295 -13.38 2.02 15.51
N SER A 296 -12.15 1.53 15.30
CA SER A 296 -11.08 1.53 16.32
C SER A 296 -10.36 2.86 16.45
N ALA A 297 -10.50 3.77 15.48
CA ALA A 297 -9.83 5.07 15.51
C ALA A 297 -10.44 5.95 16.60
N GLN A 298 -9.64 6.28 17.62
CA GLN A 298 -10.00 7.23 18.68
C GLN A 298 -9.12 8.48 18.57
N PRO A 299 -9.68 9.67 18.81
CA PRO A 299 -8.87 10.87 18.89
C PRO A 299 -7.90 10.76 20.08
N ALA A 300 -6.64 11.11 19.87
CA ALA A 300 -5.61 11.11 20.92
C ALA A 300 -5.82 12.27 21.93
N MET A 301 -7.03 12.36 22.48
CA MET A 301 -7.46 13.43 23.37
C MET A 301 -7.38 13.08 24.86
N SER A 302 -7.22 11.79 25.18
CA SER A 302 -7.02 11.36 26.56
C SER A 302 -5.54 11.15 26.78
N GLY A 303 -4.93 11.92 27.68
CA GLY A 303 -3.57 11.78 28.16
C GLY A 303 -3.34 10.47 28.96
N GLY A 304 -3.95 9.37 28.49
CA GLY A 304 -3.75 8.03 28.98
C GLY A 304 -2.75 7.29 28.11
N ILE A 305 -1.76 6.70 28.74
CA ILE A 305 -0.85 5.72 28.18
C ILE A 305 -1.73 4.66 27.48
N ARG A 306 -1.66 4.58 26.13
CA ARG A 306 -2.33 3.48 25.41
C ARG A 306 -1.68 2.18 25.90
N PRO A 307 -2.43 1.22 26.46
CA PRO A 307 -1.93 -0.14 26.55
C PRO A 307 -1.69 -0.63 25.12
N LEU A 308 -0.57 -1.29 24.93
CA LEU A 308 -0.03 -1.83 23.67
C LEU A 308 -0.94 -2.86 23.02
#